data_3753a38a93696f3f7d36a76b6d5e8930
#
_entry.id   3753a38a93696f3f7d36a76b6d5e8930
#
_cell.length_a   1.000
_cell.length_b   1.000
_cell.length_c   1.000
_cell.angle_alpha   90.00
_cell.angle_beta   90.00
_cell.angle_gamma   90.00
#
_symmetry.space_group_name_H-M   'P 1'
#
loop_
_entity.id
_entity.type
_entity.pdbx_description
1 polymer ?
#
loop_
_entity_poly.entity_id
_entity_poly.type
_entity_poly.pdbx_seq_one_letter_code
_entity_poly.pdbx_strand_id
1 'polypeptide(L)'
;MRIVQTFWSAGHNPLEHSFGWLRPEYNLMSWALSLLCLRKHYNEVALYTDKQGKHVLIDLLHLPYTEVNVVYDESLCLPQHWSYAKVKTYSLQTKPFLHVDGDIFLFKPIPEDVIKAPLIAQSKENGTEYYRQMIDKIFQESNLQLPKYVEDGLKEESIASYNMGLFGGNDMNFINAYSEEALALCDKNKAICLNGNFNLLFEQMFFAFKARKEGLSVSTIFPKVFNDNGYTVAEFCQLNRYNEMWFFHLLGGHKRNQEVIDSFVETFIALFPDYYKRIVSLYPHLYPRGIAKGFICQLMMKTDIPIKSYIDFLNEAENDWSALSWEDLVGVEIQRVEGKKLSCVKDGLNDIIVCINPYLKCFEVPSNWDEESIQIIRKRLSQKEDVPVQKIAVIPTLSAKLRREFVLFELENQVLEQMKDHPMQVSELLDRLIQMCKSEAMRLLWQTQIRILLSEGLIIPNHYNNFLNLQLWQQKVQD
;
A
#
# COMPACT_ATOMS: atom_id res chain seq x y z
N MET A 1 17.33 14.41 -16.17
CA MET A 1 16.57 15.31 -15.28
C MET A 1 16.70 14.78 -13.87
N ARG A 2 17.00 15.66 -12.91
CA ARG A 2 17.12 15.35 -11.48
C ARG A 2 15.73 15.12 -10.88
N ILE A 3 15.57 14.10 -10.05
CA ILE A 3 14.35 13.88 -9.26
C ILE A 3 14.54 14.45 -7.86
N VAL A 4 13.51 15.11 -7.32
CA VAL A 4 13.50 15.62 -5.95
C VAL A 4 12.25 15.16 -5.21
N GLN A 5 12.38 14.89 -3.93
CA GLN A 5 11.27 14.55 -3.03
C GLN A 5 11.34 15.44 -1.78
N THR A 6 10.20 15.73 -1.19
CA THR A 6 10.11 16.57 0.01
C THR A 6 9.41 15.81 1.13
N PHE A 7 10.09 15.57 2.23
CA PHE A 7 9.49 15.09 3.47
C PHE A 7 9.66 16.13 4.58
N TRP A 8 8.57 16.63 5.10
CA TRP A 8 8.56 17.55 6.25
C TRP A 8 7.68 16.96 7.35
N SER A 9 8.26 16.71 8.52
CA SER A 9 7.55 16.11 9.64
C SER A 9 6.60 17.07 10.36
N ALA A 10 6.73 18.38 10.11
CA ALA A 10 5.98 19.42 10.81
C ALA A 10 6.05 19.30 12.35
N GLY A 11 7.19 18.84 12.89
CA GLY A 11 7.42 18.60 14.31
C GLY A 11 6.88 17.29 14.84
N HIS A 12 6.18 16.49 14.02
CA HIS A 12 5.71 15.17 14.42
C HIS A 12 6.81 14.10 14.36
N ASN A 13 6.73 13.11 15.24
CA ASN A 13 7.56 11.91 15.14
C ASN A 13 7.07 11.03 13.98
N PRO A 14 7.86 10.78 12.91
CA PRO A 14 7.41 9.98 11.78
C PRO A 14 7.15 8.50 12.10
N LEU A 15 7.64 8.00 13.24
CA LEU A 15 7.34 6.64 13.71
C LEU A 15 5.96 6.54 14.38
N GLU A 16 5.33 7.64 14.75
CA GLU A 16 4.08 7.67 15.48
C GLU A 16 2.95 8.35 14.69
N HIS A 17 3.30 9.30 13.82
CA HIS A 17 2.32 10.05 13.05
C HIS A 17 2.10 9.42 11.67
N SER A 18 0.85 9.24 11.30
CA SER A 18 0.48 8.51 10.06
C SER A 18 0.53 9.34 8.79
N PHE A 19 0.64 10.67 8.86
CA PHE A 19 0.64 11.59 7.70
C PHE A 19 -0.48 11.31 6.70
N GLY A 20 -1.69 11.04 7.21
CA GLY A 20 -2.88 10.76 6.39
C GLY A 20 -3.05 9.30 5.95
N TRP A 21 -2.12 8.42 6.31
CA TRP A 21 -2.24 6.98 6.10
C TRP A 21 -3.06 6.31 7.23
N LEU A 22 -3.43 5.06 7.02
CA LEU A 22 -4.15 4.29 8.04
C LEU A 22 -3.30 4.10 9.31
N ARG A 23 -1.98 3.89 9.15
CA ARG A 23 -1.00 3.73 10.22
C ARG A 23 0.38 4.30 9.80
N PRO A 24 1.28 4.63 10.74
CA PRO A 24 2.59 5.24 10.45
C PRO A 24 3.48 4.40 9.55
N GLU A 25 3.54 3.08 9.76
CA GLU A 25 4.41 2.19 8.97
C GLU A 25 4.03 2.18 7.49
N TYR A 26 2.76 2.38 7.14
CA TYR A 26 2.34 2.45 5.73
C TYR A 26 2.85 3.73 5.05
N ASN A 27 2.92 4.83 5.80
CA ASN A 27 3.59 6.03 5.30
C ASN A 27 5.07 5.76 5.00
N LEU A 28 5.79 5.08 5.89
CA LEU A 28 7.20 4.74 5.67
C LEU A 28 7.39 3.76 4.51
N MET A 29 6.50 2.76 4.36
CA MET A 29 6.49 1.86 3.20
C MET A 29 6.28 2.63 1.90
N SER A 30 5.43 3.65 1.91
CA SER A 30 5.18 4.49 0.74
C SER A 30 6.43 5.26 0.30
N TRP A 31 7.11 5.93 1.23
CA TRP A 31 8.37 6.61 0.95
C TRP A 31 9.44 5.65 0.41
N ALA A 32 9.54 4.46 1.01
CA ALA A 32 10.46 3.43 0.55
C ALA A 32 10.09 2.95 -0.87
N LEU A 33 8.82 2.61 -1.13
CA LEU A 33 8.38 2.14 -2.44
C LEU A 33 8.61 3.20 -3.51
N SER A 34 8.23 4.45 -3.24
CA SER A 34 8.42 5.58 -4.15
C SER A 34 9.89 5.73 -4.54
N LEU A 35 10.78 5.89 -3.55
CA LEU A 35 12.20 6.06 -3.81
C LEU A 35 12.81 4.86 -4.52
N LEU A 36 12.55 3.64 -4.05
CA LEU A 36 13.16 2.43 -4.63
C LEU A 36 12.72 2.20 -6.08
N CYS A 37 11.48 2.55 -6.42
CA CYS A 37 11.02 2.55 -7.81
C CYS A 37 11.73 3.64 -8.63
N LEU A 38 11.85 4.86 -8.11
CA LEU A 38 12.58 5.95 -8.77
C LEU A 38 14.05 5.59 -9.03
N ARG A 39 14.73 4.97 -8.05
CA ARG A 39 16.14 4.57 -8.17
C ARG A 39 16.42 3.49 -9.23
N LYS A 40 15.39 2.77 -9.68
CA LYS A 40 15.53 1.84 -10.83
C LYS A 40 15.71 2.58 -12.16
N HIS A 41 15.25 3.83 -12.23
CA HIS A 41 15.16 4.58 -13.50
C HIS A 41 16.00 5.87 -13.50
N TYR A 42 16.31 6.43 -12.33
CA TYR A 42 16.98 7.71 -12.18
C TYR A 42 18.22 7.61 -11.29
N ASN A 43 19.34 8.13 -11.79
CA ASN A 43 20.61 8.11 -11.06
C ASN A 43 20.66 9.14 -9.93
N GLU A 44 19.94 10.27 -10.08
CA GLU A 44 19.91 11.36 -9.10
C GLU A 44 18.50 11.49 -8.52
N VAL A 45 18.36 11.14 -7.25
CA VAL A 45 17.15 11.35 -6.44
C VAL A 45 17.53 12.01 -5.13
N ALA A 46 17.15 13.27 -4.97
CA ALA A 46 17.46 14.08 -3.79
C ALA A 46 16.26 14.17 -2.83
N LEU A 47 16.55 14.10 -1.55
CA LEU A 47 15.59 14.36 -0.48
C LEU A 47 15.80 15.75 0.10
N TYR A 48 14.73 16.52 0.24
CA TYR A 48 14.66 17.75 1.02
C TYR A 48 13.79 17.48 2.25
N THR A 49 14.35 17.67 3.44
CA THR A 49 13.70 17.21 4.66
C THR A 49 14.10 18.04 5.89
N ASP A 50 13.52 17.68 7.02
CA ASP A 50 13.93 18.11 8.36
C ASP A 50 14.77 17.04 9.08
N LYS A 51 15.18 17.32 10.33
CA LYS A 51 15.99 16.39 11.13
C LYS A 51 15.26 15.06 11.41
N GLN A 52 13.97 15.11 11.68
CA GLN A 52 13.15 13.92 11.97
C GLN A 52 13.03 13.03 10.73
N GLY A 53 12.73 13.62 9.58
CA GLY A 53 12.67 12.90 8.31
C GLY A 53 14.01 12.27 7.93
N LYS A 54 15.14 13.02 8.07
CA LYS A 54 16.47 12.45 7.87
C LYS A 54 16.69 11.25 8.80
N HIS A 55 16.43 11.42 10.09
CA HIS A 55 16.64 10.34 11.06
C HIS A 55 15.90 9.05 10.65
N VAL A 56 14.61 9.16 10.33
CA VAL A 56 13.81 7.97 10.02
C VAL A 56 14.13 7.40 8.64
N LEU A 57 14.12 8.24 7.59
CA LEU A 57 14.26 7.74 6.21
C LEU A 57 15.70 7.34 5.88
N ILE A 58 16.71 8.03 6.45
CA ILE A 58 18.12 7.79 6.13
C ILE A 58 18.80 6.97 7.22
N ASP A 59 18.75 7.40 8.49
CA ASP A 59 19.58 6.78 9.53
C ASP A 59 18.98 5.43 9.97
N LEU A 60 17.64 5.27 10.02
CA LEU A 60 16.97 4.02 10.40
C LEU A 60 16.65 3.12 9.19
N LEU A 61 16.04 3.67 8.14
CA LEU A 61 15.61 2.87 7.00
C LEU A 61 16.71 2.67 5.95
N HIS A 62 17.77 3.46 5.97
CA HIS A 62 18.85 3.45 4.97
C HIS A 62 18.34 3.57 3.54
N LEU A 63 17.35 4.44 3.32
CA LEU A 63 16.84 4.68 1.98
C LEU A 63 17.91 5.31 1.09
N PRO A 64 18.14 4.78 -0.14
CA PRO A 64 19.29 5.12 -0.97
C PRO A 64 19.08 6.41 -1.79
N TYR A 65 18.75 7.53 -1.12
CA TYR A 65 18.80 8.84 -1.74
C TYR A 65 20.24 9.17 -2.14
N THR A 66 20.42 9.87 -3.25
CA THR A 66 21.75 10.27 -3.72
C THR A 66 22.24 11.55 -3.07
N GLU A 67 21.31 12.33 -2.55
CA GLU A 67 21.57 13.59 -1.86
C GLU A 67 20.49 13.81 -0.80
N VAL A 68 20.88 14.31 0.36
CA VAL A 68 19.96 14.58 1.48
C VAL A 68 20.20 16.01 1.98
N ASN A 69 19.19 16.85 1.85
CA ASN A 69 19.22 18.25 2.23
C ASN A 69 18.34 18.47 3.46
N VAL A 70 18.94 18.65 4.63
CA VAL A 70 18.22 18.98 5.87
C VAL A 70 18.08 20.49 5.95
N VAL A 71 17.00 21.01 5.38
CA VAL A 71 16.78 22.45 5.16
C VAL A 71 15.51 22.98 5.83
N TYR A 72 14.73 22.10 6.46
CA TYR A 72 13.51 22.46 7.16
C TYR A 72 13.63 22.20 8.65
N ASP A 73 12.81 22.93 9.39
CA ASP A 73 12.54 22.71 10.80
C ASP A 73 11.02 22.80 11.06
N GLU A 74 10.62 22.62 12.29
CA GLU A 74 9.20 22.66 12.70
C GLU A 74 8.57 24.04 12.59
N SER A 75 9.38 25.12 12.54
CA SER A 75 8.93 26.51 12.41
C SER A 75 8.68 26.95 10.95
N LEU A 76 8.95 26.08 9.96
CA LEU A 76 8.83 26.40 8.54
C LEU A 76 7.46 26.97 8.17
N CYS A 77 6.40 26.33 8.62
CA CYS A 77 5.02 26.75 8.39
C CYS A 77 4.09 26.09 9.43
N LEU A 78 2.81 26.45 9.42
CA LEU A 78 1.80 25.73 10.21
C LEU A 78 1.60 24.31 9.63
N PRO A 79 1.45 23.26 10.47
CA PRO A 79 1.35 21.87 10.02
C PRO A 79 0.25 21.59 8.98
N GLN A 80 -0.87 22.32 9.06
CA GLN A 80 -1.97 22.21 8.09
C GLN A 80 -1.60 22.71 6.68
N HIS A 81 -0.57 23.51 6.52
CA HIS A 81 -0.08 24.02 5.23
C HIS A 81 1.11 23.18 4.73
N TRP A 82 0.94 21.86 4.72
CA TRP A 82 1.98 20.88 4.42
C TRP A 82 2.62 21.05 3.03
N SER A 83 1.89 21.57 2.03
CA SER A 83 2.44 21.79 0.69
C SER A 83 3.42 22.97 0.63
N TYR A 84 3.49 23.80 1.69
CA TYR A 84 4.48 24.87 1.78
C TYR A 84 5.92 24.35 1.67
N ALA A 85 6.25 23.27 2.38
CA ALA A 85 7.57 22.63 2.30
C ALA A 85 7.89 22.17 0.87
N LYS A 86 6.89 21.63 0.18
CA LYS A 86 6.99 21.16 -1.20
C LYS A 86 7.26 22.32 -2.16
N VAL A 87 6.47 23.40 -2.10
CA VAL A 87 6.70 24.61 -2.92
C VAL A 87 8.05 25.28 -2.56
N LYS A 88 8.45 25.22 -1.29
CA LYS A 88 9.77 25.69 -0.86
C LYS A 88 10.88 24.86 -1.49
N THR A 89 10.73 23.54 -1.61
CA THR A 89 11.68 22.70 -2.35
C THR A 89 11.82 23.15 -3.79
N TYR A 90 10.73 23.51 -4.46
CA TYR A 90 10.79 23.99 -5.85
C TYR A 90 11.65 25.27 -5.96
N SER A 91 11.44 26.23 -5.07
CA SER A 91 12.22 27.50 -5.06
C SER A 91 13.72 27.32 -4.77
N LEU A 92 14.12 26.20 -4.20
CA LEU A 92 15.52 25.87 -3.94
C LEU A 92 16.24 25.24 -5.13
N GLN A 93 15.53 24.91 -6.20
CA GLN A 93 16.13 24.27 -7.36
C GLN A 93 16.75 25.30 -8.30
N THR A 94 17.97 25.02 -8.75
CA THR A 94 18.73 25.88 -9.68
C THR A 94 18.89 25.25 -11.07
N LYS A 95 18.44 24.01 -11.24
CA LYS A 95 18.53 23.24 -12.49
C LYS A 95 17.19 22.54 -12.75
N PRO A 96 16.91 22.19 -14.01
CA PRO A 96 15.72 21.39 -14.34
C PRO A 96 15.55 20.17 -13.43
N PHE A 97 14.36 20.02 -12.90
CA PHE A 97 14.03 18.97 -11.95
C PHE A 97 12.60 18.46 -12.15
N LEU A 98 12.33 17.32 -11.55
CA LEU A 98 11.00 16.78 -11.38
C LEU A 98 10.82 16.41 -9.92
N HIS A 99 9.87 17.07 -9.26
CA HIS A 99 9.43 16.70 -7.93
C HIS A 99 8.43 15.55 -8.01
N VAL A 100 8.55 14.57 -7.11
CA VAL A 100 7.68 13.40 -7.03
C VAL A 100 7.27 13.20 -5.58
N ASP A 101 5.96 13.16 -5.32
CA ASP A 101 5.43 12.91 -3.98
C ASP A 101 5.78 11.51 -3.49
N GLY A 102 5.89 11.34 -2.17
CA GLY A 102 6.27 10.07 -1.53
C GLY A 102 5.22 8.95 -1.64
N ASP A 103 4.06 9.22 -2.23
CA ASP A 103 2.96 8.29 -2.50
C ASP A 103 2.75 8.03 -4.00
N ILE A 104 3.73 8.42 -4.82
CA ILE A 104 3.79 8.09 -6.25
C ILE A 104 4.80 6.97 -6.48
N PHE A 105 4.39 5.97 -7.26
CA PHE A 105 5.18 4.81 -7.62
C PHE A 105 5.38 4.75 -9.13
N LEU A 106 6.63 4.92 -9.58
CA LEU A 106 7.03 4.86 -10.99
C LEU A 106 7.63 3.48 -11.29
N PHE A 107 6.84 2.60 -11.88
CA PHE A 107 7.30 1.26 -12.26
C PHE A 107 8.05 1.24 -13.59
N LYS A 108 7.90 2.29 -14.41
CA LYS A 108 8.64 2.53 -15.66
C LYS A 108 9.09 3.99 -15.70
N PRO A 109 10.12 4.33 -16.51
CA PRO A 109 10.57 5.72 -16.63
C PRO A 109 9.48 6.60 -17.28
N ILE A 110 9.50 7.88 -16.95
CA ILE A 110 8.65 8.88 -17.61
C ILE A 110 9.07 9.01 -19.07
N PRO A 111 8.12 9.13 -20.04
CA PRO A 111 8.42 9.33 -21.44
C PRO A 111 9.33 10.54 -21.70
N GLU A 112 10.25 10.40 -22.63
CA GLU A 112 11.27 11.44 -22.90
C GLU A 112 10.68 12.77 -23.41
N ASP A 113 9.60 12.70 -24.16
CA ASP A 113 8.88 13.88 -24.67
C ASP A 113 8.28 14.70 -23.54
N VAL A 114 7.74 14.02 -22.52
CA VAL A 114 7.23 14.68 -21.30
C VAL A 114 8.37 15.29 -20.50
N ILE A 115 9.47 14.54 -20.29
CA ILE A 115 10.59 15.01 -19.45
C ILE A 115 11.30 16.24 -20.03
N LYS A 116 11.22 16.46 -21.36
CA LYS A 116 11.80 17.61 -22.05
C LYS A 116 10.89 18.85 -22.05
N ALA A 117 9.68 18.75 -21.57
CA ALA A 117 8.73 19.86 -21.58
C ALA A 117 9.15 21.03 -20.67
N PRO A 118 8.81 22.28 -21.03
CA PRO A 118 9.06 23.45 -20.17
C PRO A 118 8.41 23.32 -18.78
N LEU A 119 7.15 22.94 -18.75
CA LEU A 119 6.36 22.72 -17.53
C LEU A 119 5.72 21.36 -17.57
N ILE A 120 5.78 20.64 -16.45
CA ILE A 120 5.28 19.26 -16.31
C ILE A 120 4.41 19.19 -15.06
N ALA A 121 3.23 18.56 -15.18
CA ALA A 121 2.39 18.18 -14.06
C ALA A 121 1.83 16.76 -14.25
N GLN A 122 1.27 16.17 -13.20
CA GLN A 122 0.71 14.82 -13.31
C GLN A 122 -0.48 14.78 -14.25
N SER A 123 -1.49 15.59 -14.02
CA SER A 123 -2.73 15.67 -14.78
C SER A 123 -3.38 17.03 -14.66
N LYS A 124 -4.14 17.42 -15.68
CA LYS A 124 -5.02 18.58 -15.58
C LYS A 124 -6.33 18.17 -14.90
N GLU A 125 -6.84 19.03 -14.04
CA GLU A 125 -8.10 18.85 -13.35
C GLU A 125 -9.03 20.04 -13.61
N ASN A 126 -10.31 19.73 -13.80
CA ASN A 126 -11.40 20.72 -13.83
C ASN A 126 -12.15 20.62 -12.52
N GLY A 127 -12.02 21.61 -11.67
CA GLY A 127 -12.76 21.69 -10.42
C GLY A 127 -14.20 22.11 -10.69
N THR A 128 -15.15 21.24 -10.40
CA THR A 128 -16.58 21.50 -10.50
C THR A 128 -17.20 21.59 -9.11
N GLU A 129 -18.03 20.65 -8.72
CA GLU A 129 -18.75 20.72 -7.45
C GLU A 129 -17.84 20.54 -6.22
N TYR A 130 -16.96 19.55 -6.23
CA TYR A 130 -16.08 19.24 -5.10
C TYR A 130 -15.08 20.37 -4.79
N TYR A 131 -14.39 20.87 -5.82
CA TYR A 131 -13.46 21.99 -5.62
C TYR A 131 -14.18 23.28 -5.24
N ARG A 132 -15.38 23.51 -5.77
CA ARG A 132 -16.19 24.67 -5.37
C ARG A 132 -16.54 24.62 -3.89
N GLN A 133 -17.04 23.47 -3.42
CA GLN A 133 -17.33 23.30 -1.98
C GLN A 133 -16.10 23.50 -1.07
N MET A 134 -14.91 23.06 -1.51
CA MET A 134 -13.68 23.30 -0.77
C MET A 134 -13.31 24.80 -0.71
N ILE A 135 -13.41 25.48 -1.84
CA ILE A 135 -13.12 26.92 -1.95
C ILE A 135 -14.12 27.74 -1.13
N ASP A 136 -15.41 27.41 -1.21
CA ASP A 136 -16.46 28.07 -0.43
C ASP A 136 -16.20 27.95 1.08
N LYS A 137 -15.77 26.78 1.56
CA LYS A 137 -15.37 26.58 2.97
C LYS A 137 -14.19 27.46 3.36
N ILE A 138 -13.16 27.57 2.51
CA ILE A 138 -12.02 28.44 2.77
C ILE A 138 -12.49 29.89 2.91
N PHE A 139 -13.35 30.38 2.01
CA PHE A 139 -13.86 31.75 2.04
C PHE A 139 -14.85 32.01 3.18
N GLN A 140 -15.60 31.01 3.62
CA GLN A 140 -16.46 31.12 4.81
C GLN A 140 -15.65 31.31 6.11
N GLU A 141 -14.48 30.69 6.17
CA GLU A 141 -13.60 30.70 7.35
C GLU A 141 -12.58 31.84 7.31
N SER A 142 -12.29 32.41 6.14
CA SER A 142 -11.16 33.31 5.95
C SER A 142 -11.41 34.35 4.85
N ASN A 143 -10.95 35.58 5.10
CA ASN A 143 -10.92 36.65 4.09
C ASN A 143 -9.53 36.71 3.45
N LEU A 144 -9.33 35.91 2.40
CA LEU A 144 -8.02 35.75 1.75
C LEU A 144 -7.62 36.98 0.94
N GLN A 145 -6.33 37.32 1.01
CA GLN A 145 -5.70 38.29 0.14
C GLN A 145 -5.16 37.62 -1.13
N LEU A 146 -5.93 37.67 -2.21
CA LEU A 146 -5.59 37.01 -3.46
C LEU A 146 -5.26 38.03 -4.57
N PRO A 147 -4.36 37.68 -5.51
CA PRO A 147 -4.20 38.42 -6.75
C PRO A 147 -5.50 38.40 -7.57
N LYS A 148 -5.81 39.49 -8.27
CA LYS A 148 -7.06 39.67 -9.02
C LYS A 148 -7.32 38.52 -10.01
N TYR A 149 -6.29 38.08 -10.75
CA TYR A 149 -6.44 36.99 -11.72
C TYR A 149 -6.75 35.62 -11.08
N VAL A 150 -6.37 35.41 -9.81
CA VAL A 150 -6.73 34.22 -9.03
C VAL A 150 -8.19 34.32 -8.59
N GLU A 151 -8.62 35.48 -8.05
CA GLU A 151 -10.03 35.71 -7.70
C GLU A 151 -10.96 35.50 -8.87
N ASP A 152 -10.57 35.98 -10.06
CA ASP A 152 -11.37 35.85 -11.28
C ASP A 152 -11.42 34.38 -11.72
N GLY A 153 -10.30 33.66 -11.68
CA GLY A 153 -10.26 32.22 -11.98
C GLY A 153 -11.10 31.36 -11.04
N LEU A 154 -11.15 31.70 -9.75
CA LEU A 154 -11.99 31.00 -8.77
C LEU A 154 -13.51 31.23 -8.98
N LYS A 155 -13.92 32.25 -9.74
CA LYS A 155 -15.32 32.54 -10.07
C LYS A 155 -15.80 31.83 -11.34
N GLU A 156 -14.89 31.23 -12.12
CA GLU A 156 -15.24 30.48 -13.32
C GLU A 156 -16.13 29.28 -13.00
N GLU A 157 -16.93 28.84 -13.94
CA GLU A 157 -17.81 27.67 -13.81
C GLU A 157 -16.99 26.42 -13.51
N SER A 158 -15.84 26.26 -14.18
CA SER A 158 -14.88 25.19 -13.96
C SER A 158 -13.54 25.76 -13.48
N ILE A 159 -13.14 25.45 -12.27
CA ILE A 159 -11.89 25.91 -11.66
C ILE A 159 -10.73 25.09 -12.22
N ALA A 160 -9.81 25.73 -12.94
CA ALA A 160 -8.63 25.07 -13.46
C ALA A 160 -7.65 24.72 -12.35
N SER A 161 -7.15 23.48 -12.37
CA SER A 161 -6.13 22.97 -11.45
C SER A 161 -5.22 21.96 -12.16
N TYR A 162 -4.07 21.68 -11.55
CA TYR A 162 -3.22 20.57 -11.95
C TYR A 162 -2.88 19.74 -10.72
N ASN A 163 -2.99 18.42 -10.84
CA ASN A 163 -2.43 17.54 -9.82
C ASN A 163 -0.91 17.64 -9.84
N MET A 164 -0.32 18.05 -8.74
CA MET A 164 1.12 18.32 -8.60
C MET A 164 1.82 17.24 -7.75
N GLY A 165 1.27 16.07 -7.65
CA GLY A 165 1.98 14.92 -7.09
C GLY A 165 3.28 14.63 -7.85
N LEU A 166 3.28 14.92 -9.16
CA LEU A 166 4.45 15.03 -9.98
C LEU A 166 4.47 16.41 -10.64
N PHE A 167 5.55 17.18 -10.42
CA PHE A 167 5.68 18.56 -10.88
C PHE A 167 7.12 18.95 -11.18
N GLY A 168 7.33 19.77 -12.19
CA GLY A 168 8.63 20.35 -12.52
C GLY A 168 8.73 20.81 -13.96
N GLY A 169 9.90 20.65 -14.57
CA GLY A 169 10.14 21.00 -15.95
C GLY A 169 11.48 21.65 -16.20
N ASN A 170 11.61 22.23 -17.40
CA ASN A 170 12.85 22.86 -17.87
C ASN A 170 12.82 24.39 -17.82
N ASP A 171 11.64 25.00 -17.66
CA ASP A 171 11.52 26.46 -17.51
C ASP A 171 11.69 26.87 -16.06
N MET A 172 12.95 26.94 -15.63
CA MET A 172 13.30 27.32 -14.26
C MET A 172 12.93 28.76 -13.91
N ASN A 173 12.87 29.67 -14.89
CA ASN A 173 12.49 31.06 -14.63
C ASN A 173 11.02 31.12 -14.18
N PHE A 174 10.14 30.44 -14.91
CA PHE A 174 8.73 30.38 -14.53
C PHE A 174 8.54 29.62 -13.21
N ILE A 175 9.20 28.45 -13.04
CA ILE A 175 9.05 27.61 -11.83
C ILE A 175 9.49 28.40 -10.58
N ASN A 176 10.60 29.11 -10.64
CA ASN A 176 11.08 29.94 -9.53
C ASN A 176 10.11 31.08 -9.23
N ALA A 177 9.68 31.83 -10.24
CA ALA A 177 8.71 32.93 -10.06
C ALA A 177 7.37 32.41 -9.49
N TYR A 178 6.87 31.27 -10.01
CA TYR A 178 5.69 30.61 -9.46
C TYR A 178 5.88 30.26 -7.98
N SER A 179 7.00 29.62 -7.64
CA SER A 179 7.27 29.15 -6.29
C SER A 179 7.36 30.29 -5.30
N GLU A 180 8.07 31.38 -5.64
CA GLU A 180 8.19 32.57 -4.82
C GLU A 180 6.83 33.25 -4.60
N GLU A 181 6.04 33.42 -5.66
CA GLU A 181 4.70 34.00 -5.55
C GLU A 181 3.73 33.13 -4.75
N ALA A 182 3.78 31.80 -4.91
CA ALA A 182 2.95 30.85 -4.16
C ALA A 182 3.31 30.87 -2.65
N LEU A 183 4.60 30.91 -2.31
CA LEU A 183 5.04 31.06 -0.93
C LEU A 183 4.59 32.41 -0.35
N ALA A 184 4.75 33.50 -1.08
CA ALA A 184 4.30 34.81 -0.65
C ALA A 184 2.77 34.88 -0.48
N LEU A 185 2.01 34.18 -1.33
CA LEU A 185 0.56 34.04 -1.19
C LEU A 185 0.20 33.28 0.09
N CYS A 186 0.89 32.18 0.37
CA CYS A 186 0.69 31.41 1.60
C CYS A 186 1.06 32.27 2.83
N ASP A 187 2.21 32.94 2.84
CA ASP A 187 2.68 33.75 3.95
C ASP A 187 1.72 34.88 4.32
N LYS A 188 1.09 35.51 3.34
CA LYS A 188 0.07 36.55 3.57
C LYS A 188 -1.19 36.01 4.23
N ASN A 189 -1.53 34.77 3.99
CA ASN A 189 -2.82 34.20 4.36
C ASN A 189 -2.75 33.14 5.46
N LYS A 190 -1.59 32.53 5.74
CA LYS A 190 -1.44 31.41 6.68
C LYS A 190 -1.91 31.68 8.10
N ALA A 191 -1.83 32.94 8.55
CA ALA A 191 -2.28 33.31 9.89
C ALA A 191 -3.80 33.46 9.99
N ILE A 192 -4.49 33.70 8.86
CA ILE A 192 -5.94 33.90 8.80
C ILE A 192 -6.70 32.70 8.21
N CYS A 193 -6.01 31.81 7.50
CA CYS A 193 -6.59 30.61 6.91
C CYS A 193 -5.94 29.37 7.52
N LEU A 194 -6.66 28.69 8.40
CA LEU A 194 -6.21 27.45 9.03
C LEU A 194 -6.75 26.19 8.32
N ASN A 195 -7.55 26.39 7.26
CA ASN A 195 -8.15 25.30 6.51
C ASN A 195 -7.10 24.56 5.66
N GLY A 196 -6.94 23.25 5.88
CA GLY A 196 -5.97 22.42 5.14
C GLY A 196 -6.20 22.36 3.63
N ASN A 197 -7.41 22.64 3.13
CA ASN A 197 -7.69 22.70 1.69
C ASN A 197 -7.01 23.93 1.01
N PHE A 198 -6.56 24.90 1.79
CA PHE A 198 -5.78 26.03 1.28
C PHE A 198 -4.51 25.60 0.54
N ASN A 199 -3.97 24.41 0.86
CA ASN A 199 -2.85 23.83 0.12
C ASN A 199 -3.15 23.69 -1.37
N LEU A 200 -4.36 23.22 -1.73
CA LEU A 200 -4.75 23.06 -3.13
C LEU A 200 -4.84 24.41 -3.86
N LEU A 201 -5.25 25.46 -3.15
CA LEU A 201 -5.38 26.78 -3.72
C LEU A 201 -4.01 27.41 -4.02
N PHE A 202 -3.10 27.51 -3.04
CA PHE A 202 -1.83 28.20 -3.26
C PHE A 202 -0.79 27.37 -4.02
N GLU A 203 -0.96 26.05 -4.12
CA GLU A 203 -0.12 25.17 -4.91
C GLU A 203 -0.73 24.92 -6.30
N GLN A 204 -1.83 24.17 -6.37
CA GLN A 204 -2.32 23.57 -7.61
C GLN A 204 -3.11 24.55 -8.50
N MET A 205 -4.08 25.25 -7.90
CA MET A 205 -4.90 26.21 -8.63
C MET A 205 -4.11 27.46 -8.99
N PHE A 206 -3.30 27.97 -8.06
CA PHE A 206 -2.44 29.12 -8.32
C PHE A 206 -1.46 28.86 -9.46
N PHE A 207 -0.85 27.67 -9.52
CA PHE A 207 -0.02 27.26 -10.65
C PHE A 207 -0.80 27.30 -11.97
N ALA A 208 -2.02 26.73 -12.01
CA ALA A 208 -2.86 26.71 -13.21
C ALA A 208 -3.21 28.14 -13.68
N PHE A 209 -3.58 29.02 -12.75
CA PHE A 209 -3.94 30.40 -13.09
C PHE A 209 -2.73 31.22 -13.55
N LYS A 210 -1.55 31.02 -12.93
CA LYS A 210 -0.32 31.71 -13.31
C LYS A 210 0.15 31.25 -14.70
N ALA A 211 0.21 29.94 -14.95
CA ALA A 211 0.58 29.41 -16.26
C ALA A 211 -0.34 29.92 -17.37
N ARG A 212 -1.66 29.94 -17.13
CA ARG A 212 -2.64 30.50 -18.07
C ARG A 212 -2.44 32.00 -18.28
N LYS A 213 -2.22 32.78 -17.23
CA LYS A 213 -1.96 34.23 -17.30
C LYS A 213 -0.74 34.55 -18.17
N GLU A 214 0.30 33.74 -18.10
CA GLU A 214 1.53 33.89 -18.89
C GLU A 214 1.48 33.20 -20.25
N GLY A 215 0.33 32.57 -20.61
CA GLY A 215 0.14 31.92 -21.91
C GLY A 215 0.96 30.65 -22.10
N LEU A 216 1.39 30.00 -21.00
CA LEU A 216 2.23 28.82 -21.04
C LEU A 216 1.41 27.53 -21.07
N SER A 217 1.87 26.56 -21.88
CA SER A 217 1.32 25.23 -21.90
C SER A 217 2.01 24.32 -20.88
N VAL A 218 1.23 23.46 -20.22
CA VAL A 218 1.72 22.46 -19.25
C VAL A 218 1.55 21.08 -19.87
N SER A 219 2.64 20.35 -20.00
CA SER A 219 2.62 18.93 -20.39
C SER A 219 2.20 18.08 -19.20
N THR A 220 1.30 17.12 -19.44
CA THR A 220 0.82 16.24 -18.39
C THR A 220 1.20 14.79 -18.67
N ILE A 221 1.47 14.03 -17.60
CA ILE A 221 1.70 12.58 -17.67
C ILE A 221 0.48 11.87 -18.23
N PHE A 222 -0.71 12.29 -17.79
CA PHE A 222 -1.97 11.79 -18.31
C PHE A 222 -2.62 12.84 -19.20
N PRO A 223 -2.91 12.51 -20.47
CA PRO A 223 -3.58 13.42 -21.37
C PRO A 223 -5.05 13.64 -21.01
N LYS A 224 -5.65 12.73 -20.23
CA LYS A 224 -7.04 12.84 -19.76
C LYS A 224 -7.16 13.96 -18.74
N VAL A 225 -8.17 14.81 -18.93
CA VAL A 225 -8.58 15.79 -17.92
C VAL A 225 -9.50 15.11 -16.92
N PHE A 226 -9.20 15.25 -15.64
CA PHE A 226 -10.02 14.70 -14.57
C PHE A 226 -11.00 15.76 -14.07
N ASN A 227 -12.23 15.36 -13.76
CA ASN A 227 -13.19 16.24 -13.11
C ASN A 227 -13.14 16.00 -11.60
N ASP A 228 -12.86 17.04 -10.84
CA ASP A 228 -12.62 16.98 -9.41
C ASP A 228 -11.62 15.85 -9.07
N ASN A 229 -11.88 15.12 -8.02
CA ASN A 229 -11.02 14.02 -7.56
C ASN A 229 -11.62 12.64 -7.97
N GLY A 230 -11.99 12.49 -9.22
CA GLY A 230 -12.82 11.41 -9.78
C GLY A 230 -12.20 10.01 -9.82
N TYR A 231 -11.47 9.61 -8.77
CA TYR A 231 -10.89 8.28 -8.63
C TYR A 231 -11.78 7.35 -7.80
N THR A 232 -11.84 6.08 -8.16
CA THR A 232 -12.60 5.04 -7.44
C THR A 232 -11.70 4.17 -6.58
N VAL A 233 -12.24 3.59 -5.50
CA VAL A 233 -11.50 2.64 -4.64
C VAL A 233 -10.97 1.46 -5.45
N ALA A 234 -11.74 0.97 -6.42
CA ALA A 234 -11.36 -0.17 -7.25
C ALA A 234 -10.06 0.08 -8.06
N GLU A 235 -9.81 1.32 -8.49
CA GLU A 235 -8.57 1.67 -9.19
C GLU A 235 -7.36 1.54 -8.28
N PHE A 236 -7.49 1.87 -6.99
CA PHE A 236 -6.41 1.77 -6.02
C PHE A 236 -6.14 0.35 -5.53
N CYS A 237 -7.14 -0.55 -5.56
CA CYS A 237 -6.96 -1.95 -5.22
C CYS A 237 -6.16 -2.76 -6.28
N GLN A 238 -5.87 -2.18 -7.45
CA GLN A 238 -5.14 -2.85 -8.54
C GLN A 238 -3.63 -2.71 -8.45
N LEU A 239 -3.06 -2.18 -7.39
CA LEU A 239 -1.62 -1.95 -7.28
C LEU A 239 -0.81 -3.26 -7.37
N ASN A 240 -1.38 -4.39 -7.00
CA ASN A 240 -0.78 -5.71 -7.20
C ASN A 240 -0.51 -6.07 -8.67
N ARG A 241 -1.11 -5.34 -9.63
CA ARG A 241 -0.83 -5.43 -11.08
C ARG A 241 0.27 -4.48 -11.53
N TYR A 242 1.20 -4.13 -10.66
CA TYR A 242 2.29 -3.17 -10.92
C TYR A 242 3.12 -3.47 -12.17
N ASN A 243 3.24 -4.74 -12.60
CA ASN A 243 3.93 -5.14 -13.82
C ASN A 243 3.25 -4.60 -15.10
N GLU A 244 1.95 -4.36 -15.06
CA GLU A 244 1.15 -3.84 -16.16
C GLU A 244 1.09 -2.32 -16.16
N MET A 245 1.43 -1.69 -15.03
CA MET A 245 1.38 -0.25 -14.81
C MET A 245 2.74 0.39 -15.07
N TRP A 246 2.75 1.68 -15.36
CA TRP A 246 3.96 2.47 -15.38
C TRP A 246 3.99 3.55 -14.29
N PHE A 247 2.82 4.02 -13.85
CA PHE A 247 2.63 5.06 -12.87
C PHE A 247 1.45 4.73 -11.96
N PHE A 248 1.59 5.01 -10.68
CA PHE A 248 0.52 4.90 -9.69
C PHE A 248 0.67 6.00 -8.64
N HIS A 249 -0.41 6.70 -8.33
CA HIS A 249 -0.45 7.71 -7.26
C HIS A 249 -1.53 7.33 -6.25
N LEU A 250 -1.15 6.96 -5.05
CA LEU A 250 -2.07 6.58 -3.98
C LEU A 250 -2.61 7.83 -3.26
N LEU A 251 -3.71 8.37 -3.78
CA LEU A 251 -4.25 9.67 -3.42
C LEU A 251 -5.10 9.69 -2.14
N GLY A 252 -5.04 10.79 -1.42
CA GLY A 252 -6.03 11.28 -0.46
C GLY A 252 -6.55 10.26 0.55
N GLY A 253 -7.85 10.15 0.70
CA GLY A 253 -8.53 9.28 1.66
C GLY A 253 -8.40 7.77 1.40
N HIS A 254 -8.02 7.37 0.17
CA HIS A 254 -7.80 5.96 -0.19
C HIS A 254 -6.66 5.31 0.61
N LYS A 255 -5.70 6.10 1.11
CA LYS A 255 -4.63 5.67 2.04
C LYS A 255 -5.15 5.12 3.38
N ARG A 256 -6.44 5.29 3.67
CA ARG A 256 -7.12 4.79 4.89
C ARG A 256 -8.07 3.64 4.63
N ASN A 257 -8.21 3.21 3.37
CA ASN A 257 -9.02 2.06 3.02
C ASN A 257 -8.19 0.78 3.20
N GLN A 258 -8.70 -0.18 3.97
CA GLN A 258 -7.98 -1.41 4.31
C GLN A 258 -7.67 -2.26 3.08
N GLU A 259 -8.58 -2.39 2.12
CA GLU A 259 -8.37 -3.21 0.91
C GLU A 259 -7.26 -2.62 0.03
N VAL A 260 -7.22 -1.29 -0.07
CA VAL A 260 -6.16 -0.56 -0.78
C VAL A 260 -4.81 -0.78 -0.08
N ILE A 261 -4.78 -0.69 1.25
CA ILE A 261 -3.57 -0.93 2.04
C ILE A 261 -3.10 -2.38 1.90
N ASP A 262 -3.99 -3.35 1.92
CA ASP A 262 -3.61 -4.77 1.74
C ASP A 262 -2.94 -4.98 0.37
N SER A 263 -3.51 -4.43 -0.71
CA SER A 263 -2.90 -4.48 -2.04
C SER A 263 -1.55 -3.75 -2.11
N PHE A 264 -1.44 -2.61 -1.44
CA PHE A 264 -0.20 -1.83 -1.36
C PHE A 264 0.91 -2.59 -0.60
N VAL A 265 0.60 -3.15 0.57
CA VAL A 265 1.57 -3.93 1.38
C VAL A 265 2.03 -5.18 0.63
N GLU A 266 1.11 -5.92 0.00
CA GLU A 266 1.47 -7.08 -0.82
C GLU A 266 2.42 -6.70 -1.96
N THR A 267 2.16 -5.58 -2.63
CA THR A 267 3.04 -5.07 -3.69
C THR A 267 4.42 -4.69 -3.14
N PHE A 268 4.45 -4.03 -2.00
CA PHE A 268 5.70 -3.63 -1.36
C PHE A 268 6.54 -4.85 -0.94
N ILE A 269 5.93 -5.85 -0.33
CA ILE A 269 6.58 -7.12 0.03
C ILE A 269 7.14 -7.81 -1.23
N ALA A 270 6.33 -7.91 -2.29
CA ALA A 270 6.73 -8.58 -3.53
C ALA A 270 7.93 -7.93 -4.22
N LEU A 271 8.10 -6.61 -4.06
CA LEU A 271 9.18 -5.84 -4.69
C LEU A 271 10.39 -5.65 -3.78
N PHE A 272 10.19 -5.44 -2.49
CA PHE A 272 11.21 -5.01 -1.53
C PHE A 272 11.04 -5.66 -0.15
N PRO A 273 11.11 -7.00 -0.04
CA PRO A 273 10.85 -7.72 1.21
C PRO A 273 11.80 -7.32 2.35
N ASP A 274 13.06 -6.99 2.05
CA ASP A 274 14.02 -6.57 3.07
C ASP A 274 13.67 -5.22 3.70
N TYR A 275 13.14 -4.28 2.90
CA TYR A 275 12.65 -3.00 3.42
C TYR A 275 11.36 -3.17 4.21
N TYR A 276 10.46 -4.06 3.77
CA TYR A 276 9.29 -4.43 4.56
C TYR A 276 9.69 -4.92 5.95
N LYS A 277 10.59 -5.91 6.01
CA LYS A 277 11.14 -6.45 7.26
C LYS A 277 11.74 -5.36 8.14
N ARG A 278 12.54 -4.47 7.56
CA ARG A 278 13.18 -3.35 8.28
C ARG A 278 12.16 -2.36 8.85
N ILE A 279 11.14 -1.99 8.07
CA ILE A 279 10.09 -1.08 8.54
C ILE A 279 9.28 -1.71 9.66
N VAL A 280 8.80 -2.94 9.48
CA VAL A 280 7.98 -3.63 10.49
C VAL A 280 8.76 -3.83 11.80
N SER A 281 10.08 -4.03 11.75
CA SER A 281 10.91 -4.15 12.95
C SER A 281 10.94 -2.91 13.84
N LEU A 282 10.59 -1.74 13.30
CA LEU A 282 10.45 -0.50 14.08
C LEU A 282 9.14 -0.47 14.89
N TYR A 283 8.21 -1.40 14.63
CA TYR A 283 6.86 -1.41 15.21
C TYR A 283 6.49 -2.73 15.91
N PRO A 284 7.36 -3.35 16.73
CA PRO A 284 7.07 -4.64 17.34
C PRO A 284 5.83 -4.61 18.26
N HIS A 285 5.46 -3.43 18.76
CA HIS A 285 4.30 -3.19 19.62
C HIS A 285 2.98 -3.06 18.84
N LEU A 286 3.02 -2.74 17.54
CA LEU A 286 1.82 -2.60 16.70
C LEU A 286 1.29 -3.96 16.19
N TYR A 287 2.05 -5.01 16.38
CA TYR A 287 1.64 -6.39 16.11
C TYR A 287 1.47 -7.16 17.43
N PRO A 288 0.58 -6.67 18.34
CA PRO A 288 0.49 -7.23 19.66
C PRO A 288 -0.12 -8.61 19.59
N ARG A 289 0.56 -9.52 20.20
CA ARG A 289 0.06 -10.82 20.56
C ARG A 289 -1.25 -10.63 21.33
N GLY A 290 -2.39 -10.99 20.75
CA GLY A 290 -3.66 -11.07 21.48
C GLY A 290 -4.64 -9.88 21.37
N ILE A 291 -4.63 -9.05 20.33
CA ILE A 291 -5.71 -8.04 20.11
C ILE A 291 -7.09 -8.69 19.87
N ALA A 292 -7.13 -9.95 19.44
CA ALA A 292 -8.36 -10.67 19.22
C ALA A 292 -9.25 -10.83 20.46
N LYS A 293 -8.73 -10.66 21.67
CA LYS A 293 -9.53 -10.77 22.91
C LYS A 293 -10.72 -9.81 22.97
N GLY A 294 -10.63 -8.61 22.38
CA GLY A 294 -11.73 -7.64 22.42
C GLY A 294 -12.92 -7.99 21.54
N PHE A 295 -12.68 -8.50 20.31
CA PHE A 295 -13.77 -8.78 19.37
C PHE A 295 -14.47 -10.11 19.68
N ILE A 296 -13.71 -11.12 20.09
CA ILE A 296 -14.25 -12.43 20.49
C ILE A 296 -14.99 -12.32 21.84
N CYS A 297 -14.50 -11.50 22.80
CA CYS A 297 -15.20 -11.25 24.06
C CYS A 297 -16.61 -10.65 23.89
N GLN A 298 -16.83 -9.81 22.87
CA GLN A 298 -18.19 -9.30 22.61
C GLN A 298 -19.14 -10.36 22.02
N LEU A 299 -18.62 -11.33 21.25
CA LEU A 299 -19.40 -12.47 20.80
C LEU A 299 -19.60 -13.53 21.90
N MET A 300 -18.65 -13.70 22.82
CA MET A 300 -18.69 -14.71 23.89
C MET A 300 -19.68 -14.40 25.04
N MET A 301 -20.25 -13.21 25.09
CA MET A 301 -21.27 -12.89 26.13
C MET A 301 -22.64 -13.51 25.87
N LYS A 302 -22.83 -14.19 24.73
CA LYS A 302 -24.01 -15.01 24.48
C LYS A 302 -23.65 -16.50 24.66
N THR A 303 -24.19 -17.14 25.66
CA THR A 303 -23.91 -18.53 26.09
C THR A 303 -24.38 -19.60 25.10
N ASP A 304 -25.19 -19.27 24.10
CA ASP A 304 -25.70 -20.18 23.07
C ASP A 304 -25.32 -19.71 21.68
N ILE A 305 -24.03 -19.83 21.34
CA ILE A 305 -23.57 -19.54 19.98
C ILE A 305 -23.50 -20.85 19.20
N PRO A 306 -24.24 -20.99 18.07
CA PRO A 306 -24.28 -22.22 17.31
C PRO A 306 -22.90 -22.74 16.86
N ILE A 307 -21.91 -21.83 16.65
CA ILE A 307 -20.54 -22.16 16.18
C ILE A 307 -19.49 -22.13 17.32
N LYS A 308 -19.88 -22.43 18.56
CA LYS A 308 -18.97 -22.33 19.72
C LYS A 308 -17.69 -23.14 19.54
N SER A 309 -17.75 -24.38 19.05
CA SER A 309 -16.59 -25.23 18.82
C SER A 309 -15.59 -24.62 17.85
N TYR A 310 -16.06 -23.90 16.82
CA TYR A 310 -15.17 -23.17 15.92
C TYR A 310 -14.54 -21.96 16.58
N ILE A 311 -15.26 -21.23 17.43
CA ILE A 311 -14.72 -20.10 18.19
C ILE A 311 -13.64 -20.59 19.16
N ASP A 312 -13.89 -21.70 19.85
CA ASP A 312 -12.92 -22.31 20.77
C ASP A 312 -11.65 -22.74 20.02
N PHE A 313 -11.79 -23.37 18.85
CA PHE A 313 -10.67 -23.70 17.95
C PHE A 313 -9.87 -22.46 17.53
N LEU A 314 -10.53 -21.38 17.15
CA LEU A 314 -9.86 -20.12 16.80
C LEU A 314 -9.06 -19.54 17.97
N ASN A 315 -9.61 -19.62 19.19
CA ASN A 315 -8.91 -19.17 20.40
C ASN A 315 -7.68 -20.02 20.69
N GLU A 316 -7.76 -21.34 20.52
CA GLU A 316 -6.63 -22.25 20.67
C GLU A 316 -5.55 -21.93 19.61
N ALA A 317 -5.94 -21.78 18.34
CA ALA A 317 -5.03 -21.43 17.27
C ALA A 317 -4.31 -20.10 17.57
N GLU A 318 -5.03 -19.08 18.02
CA GLU A 318 -4.44 -17.79 18.38
C GLU A 318 -3.52 -17.88 19.60
N ASN A 319 -3.85 -18.70 20.58
CA ASN A 319 -2.97 -18.94 21.73
C ASN A 319 -1.65 -19.59 21.30
N ASP A 320 -1.70 -20.60 20.43
CA ASP A 320 -0.49 -21.24 19.91
C ASP A 320 0.35 -20.24 19.09
N TRP A 321 -0.27 -19.42 18.26
CA TRP A 321 0.43 -18.40 17.48
C TRP A 321 0.93 -17.24 18.34
N SER A 322 0.39 -17.04 19.55
CA SER A 322 0.87 -16.02 20.48
C SER A 322 2.32 -16.23 20.91
N ALA A 323 2.83 -17.45 20.77
CA ALA A 323 4.24 -17.80 21.02
C ALA A 323 5.17 -17.45 19.84
N LEU A 324 4.62 -17.17 18.65
CA LEU A 324 5.42 -16.79 17.48
C LEU A 324 6.07 -15.43 17.69
N SER A 325 7.31 -15.32 17.27
CA SER A 325 7.98 -14.02 17.18
C SER A 325 7.36 -13.20 16.04
N TRP A 326 7.55 -11.89 16.09
CA TRP A 326 7.11 -11.06 14.96
C TRP A 326 7.92 -11.38 13.70
N GLU A 327 9.19 -11.81 13.84
CA GLU A 327 10.05 -12.27 12.75
C GLU A 327 9.47 -13.50 12.05
N ASP A 328 8.92 -14.44 12.80
CA ASP A 328 8.22 -15.62 12.24
C ASP A 328 7.02 -15.19 11.42
N LEU A 329 6.19 -14.30 11.94
CA LEU A 329 5.01 -13.80 11.24
C LEU A 329 5.36 -12.98 9.98
N VAL A 330 6.41 -12.17 10.03
CA VAL A 330 6.95 -11.45 8.86
C VAL A 330 7.46 -12.44 7.81
N GLY A 331 8.17 -13.49 8.25
CA GLY A 331 8.66 -14.55 7.37
C GLY A 331 7.52 -15.25 6.62
N VAL A 332 6.47 -15.63 7.34
CA VAL A 332 5.26 -16.24 6.75
C VAL A 332 4.59 -15.32 5.74
N GLU A 333 4.46 -14.04 6.06
CA GLU A 333 3.82 -13.08 5.16
C GLU A 333 4.62 -12.87 3.87
N ILE A 334 5.95 -12.81 3.96
CA ILE A 334 6.85 -12.74 2.80
C ILE A 334 6.69 -14.00 1.93
N GLN A 335 6.71 -15.20 2.53
CA GLN A 335 6.55 -16.45 1.81
C GLN A 335 5.17 -16.59 1.16
N ARG A 336 4.11 -16.11 1.82
CA ARG A 336 2.77 -16.07 1.26
C ARG A 336 2.71 -15.19 0.00
N VAL A 337 3.28 -13.98 0.07
CA VAL A 337 3.32 -13.07 -1.09
C VAL A 337 4.14 -13.66 -2.23
N GLU A 338 5.24 -14.33 -1.93
CA GLU A 338 6.04 -15.04 -2.91
C GLU A 338 5.28 -16.20 -3.55
N GLY A 339 4.58 -17.01 -2.76
CA GLY A 339 3.69 -18.08 -3.24
C GLY A 339 2.61 -17.53 -4.18
N LYS A 340 1.98 -16.42 -3.82
CA LYS A 340 1.02 -15.73 -4.66
C LYS A 340 1.64 -15.28 -5.99
N LYS A 341 2.86 -14.75 -5.98
CA LYS A 341 3.59 -14.37 -7.19
C LYS A 341 3.86 -15.59 -8.07
N LEU A 342 4.35 -16.69 -7.49
CA LEU A 342 4.62 -17.93 -8.19
C LEU A 342 3.35 -18.59 -8.75
N SER A 343 2.22 -18.47 -8.08
CA SER A 343 0.93 -18.96 -8.58
C SER A 343 0.49 -18.34 -9.90
N CYS A 344 0.98 -17.15 -10.23
CA CYS A 344 0.68 -16.42 -11.46
C CYS A 344 1.66 -16.69 -12.60
N VAL A 345 2.78 -17.40 -12.36
CA VAL A 345 3.77 -17.69 -13.40
C VAL A 345 3.25 -18.79 -14.34
N LYS A 346 3.39 -18.60 -15.65
CA LYS A 346 2.94 -19.59 -16.65
C LYS A 346 3.82 -20.84 -16.66
N ASP A 347 5.14 -20.64 -16.65
CA ASP A 347 6.15 -21.70 -16.77
C ASP A 347 7.03 -21.75 -15.52
N GLY A 348 7.61 -22.91 -15.21
CA GLY A 348 8.56 -23.08 -14.11
C GLY A 348 7.96 -23.41 -12.74
N LEU A 349 6.63 -23.53 -12.60
CA LEU A 349 6.00 -23.95 -11.35
C LEU A 349 6.43 -25.37 -10.93
N ASN A 350 6.63 -26.24 -11.88
CA ASN A 350 6.94 -27.66 -11.65
C ASN A 350 8.28 -27.88 -10.91
N ASP A 351 9.22 -26.94 -11.06
CA ASP A 351 10.56 -27.03 -10.47
C ASP A 351 10.64 -26.46 -9.03
N ILE A 352 9.55 -25.88 -8.55
CA ILE A 352 9.50 -25.27 -7.23
C ILE A 352 9.27 -26.33 -6.16
N ILE A 353 10.04 -26.26 -5.08
CA ILE A 353 9.79 -27.02 -3.87
C ILE A 353 8.80 -26.25 -3.02
N VAL A 354 7.75 -26.93 -2.58
CA VAL A 354 6.69 -26.38 -1.73
C VAL A 354 6.54 -27.19 -0.45
N CYS A 355 6.07 -26.54 0.60
CA CYS A 355 5.71 -27.20 1.87
C CYS A 355 4.38 -26.65 2.38
N ILE A 356 3.72 -27.40 3.24
CA ILE A 356 2.57 -26.89 3.99
C ILE A 356 3.04 -25.73 4.86
N ASN A 357 2.23 -24.68 4.96
CA ASN A 357 2.50 -23.58 5.88
C ASN A 357 2.59 -24.15 7.32
N PRO A 358 3.72 -23.99 8.03
CA PRO A 358 3.93 -24.62 9.33
C PRO A 358 2.96 -24.14 10.41
N TYR A 359 2.29 -23.03 10.18
CA TYR A 359 1.32 -22.44 11.09
C TYR A 359 -0.13 -22.69 10.67
N LEU A 360 -0.34 -23.50 9.62
CA LEU A 360 -1.65 -23.93 9.18
C LEU A 360 -2.33 -24.78 10.25
N LYS A 361 -3.56 -24.41 10.60
CA LYS A 361 -4.45 -25.22 11.41
C LYS A 361 -5.74 -25.51 10.65
N CYS A 362 -6.30 -26.68 10.85
CA CYS A 362 -7.53 -27.09 10.21
C CYS A 362 -8.59 -27.41 11.24
N PHE A 363 -9.81 -26.93 11.00
CA PHE A 363 -11.02 -27.26 11.76
C PHE A 363 -11.91 -28.16 10.93
N GLU A 364 -12.21 -29.34 11.44
CA GLU A 364 -13.23 -30.23 10.87
C GLU A 364 -14.59 -29.81 11.34
N VAL A 365 -15.48 -29.46 10.42
CA VAL A 365 -16.82 -29.02 10.74
C VAL A 365 -17.63 -30.23 11.25
N PRO A 366 -18.18 -30.17 12.47
CA PRO A 366 -18.92 -31.28 13.03
C PRO A 366 -20.16 -31.66 12.18
N SER A 367 -20.36 -32.95 11.94
CA SER A 367 -21.48 -33.43 11.13
C SER A 367 -22.87 -33.19 11.77
N ASN A 368 -22.90 -32.83 13.03
CA ASN A 368 -24.10 -32.51 13.78
C ASN A 368 -24.44 -31.01 13.83
N TRP A 369 -23.68 -30.16 13.09
CA TRP A 369 -24.06 -28.79 12.96
C TRP A 369 -25.35 -28.65 12.17
N ASP A 370 -26.24 -27.77 12.65
CA ASP A 370 -27.47 -27.41 11.97
C ASP A 370 -27.22 -26.41 10.81
N GLU A 371 -28.23 -26.21 10.01
CA GLU A 371 -28.14 -25.28 8.88
C GLU A 371 -27.88 -23.83 9.34
N GLU A 372 -28.35 -23.41 10.51
CA GLU A 372 -28.08 -22.07 11.04
C GLU A 372 -26.58 -21.88 11.29
N SER A 373 -25.92 -22.86 11.94
CA SER A 373 -24.48 -22.86 12.16
C SER A 373 -23.70 -22.76 10.85
N ILE A 374 -24.09 -23.56 9.84
CA ILE A 374 -23.46 -23.55 8.51
C ILE A 374 -23.64 -22.21 7.81
N GLN A 375 -24.81 -21.58 7.89
CA GLN A 375 -25.09 -20.28 7.30
C GLN A 375 -24.25 -19.15 7.95
N ILE A 376 -24.07 -19.20 9.28
CA ILE A 376 -23.21 -18.26 9.98
C ILE A 376 -21.78 -18.36 9.45
N ILE A 377 -21.25 -19.56 9.27
CA ILE A 377 -19.89 -19.76 8.73
C ILE A 377 -19.80 -19.34 7.26
N ARG A 378 -20.75 -19.68 6.41
CA ARG A 378 -20.78 -19.24 5.01
C ARG A 378 -20.74 -17.71 4.91
N LYS A 379 -21.59 -17.03 5.69
CA LYS A 379 -21.60 -15.57 5.73
C LYS A 379 -20.27 -15.00 6.21
N ARG A 380 -19.69 -15.58 7.28
CA ARG A 380 -18.40 -15.18 7.82
C ARG A 380 -17.27 -15.31 6.79
N LEU A 381 -17.24 -16.40 6.05
CA LEU A 381 -16.22 -16.73 5.05
C LEU A 381 -16.58 -16.22 3.64
N SER A 382 -17.64 -15.41 3.51
CA SER A 382 -18.13 -14.87 2.23
C SER A 382 -18.40 -15.95 1.18
N GLN A 383 -18.86 -17.14 1.62
CA GLN A 383 -19.22 -18.24 0.74
C GLN A 383 -20.66 -18.14 0.25
N LYS A 384 -20.93 -18.73 -0.93
CA LYS A 384 -22.29 -18.85 -1.48
C LYS A 384 -23.12 -19.84 -0.67
N GLU A 385 -24.45 -19.72 -0.76
CA GLU A 385 -25.39 -20.52 0.04
C GLU A 385 -25.32 -22.03 -0.22
N ASP A 386 -24.92 -22.44 -1.44
CA ASP A 386 -24.84 -23.83 -1.87
C ASP A 386 -23.46 -24.51 -1.64
N VAL A 387 -22.49 -23.75 -1.13
CA VAL A 387 -21.13 -24.27 -0.91
C VAL A 387 -21.08 -25.19 0.32
N PRO A 388 -20.63 -26.45 0.20
CA PRO A 388 -20.42 -27.32 1.36
C PRO A 388 -19.23 -26.83 2.19
N VAL A 389 -19.39 -26.74 3.50
CA VAL A 389 -18.34 -26.35 4.44
C VAL A 389 -18.05 -27.54 5.35
N GLN A 390 -17.05 -28.33 5.01
CA GLN A 390 -16.65 -29.52 5.77
C GLN A 390 -15.37 -29.31 6.57
N LYS A 391 -14.47 -28.49 6.04
CA LYS A 391 -13.16 -28.22 6.66
C LYS A 391 -12.77 -26.76 6.45
N ILE A 392 -12.23 -26.15 7.47
CA ILE A 392 -11.78 -24.74 7.44
C ILE A 392 -10.30 -24.72 7.79
N ALA A 393 -9.50 -24.17 6.89
CA ALA A 393 -8.08 -23.89 7.12
C ALA A 393 -7.91 -22.49 7.69
N VAL A 394 -7.00 -22.34 8.63
CA VAL A 394 -6.70 -21.06 9.28
C VAL A 394 -5.19 -20.86 9.36
N ILE A 395 -4.70 -19.69 8.99
CA ILE A 395 -3.30 -19.29 9.10
C ILE A 395 -3.16 -17.93 9.77
N PRO A 396 -2.07 -17.66 10.52
CA PRO A 396 -1.81 -16.34 11.08
C PRO A 396 -1.44 -15.34 9.98
N THR A 397 -1.63 -14.06 10.24
CA THR A 397 -1.22 -12.97 9.34
C THR A 397 -0.87 -11.72 10.14
N LEU A 398 -0.02 -10.86 9.57
CA LEU A 398 0.26 -9.53 10.10
C LEU A 398 -0.81 -8.49 9.73
N SER A 399 -1.82 -8.86 8.94
CA SER A 399 -2.92 -7.96 8.63
C SER A 399 -3.75 -7.62 9.88
N ALA A 400 -4.56 -6.56 9.80
CA ALA A 400 -5.47 -6.18 10.88
C ALA A 400 -6.47 -7.28 11.28
N LYS A 401 -6.65 -8.29 10.42
CA LYS A 401 -7.51 -9.45 10.69
C LYS A 401 -6.81 -10.52 11.54
N LEU A 402 -5.50 -10.42 11.77
CA LEU A 402 -4.65 -11.33 12.54
C LEU A 402 -4.60 -12.78 12.02
N ARG A 403 -5.56 -13.19 11.21
CA ARG A 403 -5.65 -14.51 10.60
C ARG A 403 -6.41 -14.46 9.29
N ARG A 404 -6.16 -15.45 8.46
CA ARG A 404 -6.94 -15.77 7.26
C ARG A 404 -7.65 -17.09 7.48
N GLU A 405 -8.88 -17.19 7.02
CA GLU A 405 -9.77 -18.35 7.16
C GLU A 405 -10.26 -18.76 5.76
N PHE A 406 -10.15 -20.03 5.43
CA PHE A 406 -10.48 -20.56 4.10
C PHE A 406 -11.30 -21.84 4.22
N VAL A 407 -12.35 -21.98 3.41
CA VAL A 407 -13.02 -23.27 3.24
C VAL A 407 -12.13 -24.15 2.38
N LEU A 408 -11.77 -25.34 2.88
CA LEU A 408 -11.05 -26.34 2.11
C LEU A 408 -12.06 -27.28 1.45
N PHE A 409 -11.93 -27.41 0.15
CA PHE A 409 -12.68 -28.40 -0.63
C PHE A 409 -11.89 -29.72 -0.71
N GLU A 410 -12.54 -30.74 -1.20
CA GLU A 410 -11.95 -32.09 -1.28
C GLU A 410 -10.62 -32.12 -2.03
N LEU A 411 -10.49 -31.37 -3.14
CA LEU A 411 -9.27 -31.36 -3.94
C LEU A 411 -8.11 -30.66 -3.21
N GLU A 412 -8.35 -29.52 -2.59
CA GLU A 412 -7.32 -28.83 -1.79
C GLU A 412 -6.87 -29.70 -0.62
N ASN A 413 -7.81 -30.35 0.06
CA ASN A 413 -7.48 -31.24 1.15
C ASN A 413 -6.64 -32.45 0.68
N GLN A 414 -6.93 -33.03 -0.47
CA GLN A 414 -6.11 -34.10 -1.06
C GLN A 414 -4.69 -33.62 -1.37
N VAL A 415 -4.51 -32.40 -1.88
CA VAL A 415 -3.18 -31.84 -2.09
C VAL A 415 -2.41 -31.73 -0.77
N LEU A 416 -3.04 -31.18 0.27
CA LEU A 416 -2.41 -31.05 1.60
C LEU A 416 -2.04 -32.40 2.21
N GLU A 417 -2.89 -33.41 2.09
CA GLU A 417 -2.61 -34.77 2.59
C GLU A 417 -1.39 -35.41 1.90
N GLN A 418 -1.19 -35.17 0.57
CA GLN A 418 -0.02 -35.70 -0.14
C GLN A 418 1.29 -35.04 0.31
N MET A 419 1.22 -33.87 0.91
CA MET A 419 2.37 -33.07 1.36
C MET A 419 2.65 -33.17 2.87
N LYS A 420 1.87 -33.95 3.60
CA LYS A 420 1.85 -33.97 5.07
C LYS A 420 3.20 -34.30 5.71
N ASP A 421 3.96 -35.21 5.07
CA ASP A 421 5.17 -35.77 5.68
C ASP A 421 6.45 -34.96 5.37
N HIS A 422 6.52 -34.27 4.22
CA HIS A 422 7.73 -33.55 3.83
C HIS A 422 7.47 -32.54 2.70
N PRO A 423 8.34 -31.51 2.58
CA PRO A 423 8.38 -30.66 1.40
C PRO A 423 8.65 -31.45 0.13
N MET A 424 8.03 -31.09 -0.99
CA MET A 424 8.26 -31.77 -2.25
C MET A 424 8.22 -30.82 -3.44
N GLN A 425 8.79 -31.25 -4.56
CA GLN A 425 8.73 -30.53 -5.81
C GLN A 425 7.32 -30.60 -6.38
N VAL A 426 6.83 -29.53 -7.00
CA VAL A 426 5.47 -29.49 -7.56
C VAL A 426 5.27 -30.57 -8.62
N SER A 427 6.28 -30.88 -9.42
CA SER A 427 6.23 -32.00 -10.38
C SER A 427 5.98 -33.36 -9.68
N GLU A 428 6.68 -33.63 -8.59
CA GLU A 428 6.50 -34.87 -7.79
C GLU A 428 5.10 -34.92 -7.18
N LEU A 429 4.63 -33.78 -6.60
CA LEU A 429 3.29 -33.67 -6.06
C LEU A 429 2.20 -33.98 -7.10
N LEU A 430 2.35 -33.42 -8.31
CA LEU A 430 1.43 -33.71 -9.43
C LEU A 430 1.43 -35.17 -9.82
N ASP A 431 2.59 -35.81 -9.91
CA ASP A 431 2.69 -37.24 -10.26
C ASP A 431 2.01 -38.11 -9.21
N ARG A 432 2.15 -37.85 -7.93
CA ARG A 432 1.45 -38.54 -6.83
C ARG A 432 -0.07 -38.39 -6.93
N LEU A 433 -0.55 -37.15 -7.16
CA LEU A 433 -1.98 -36.87 -7.31
C LEU A 433 -2.58 -37.53 -8.53
N ILE A 434 -1.86 -37.60 -9.66
CA ILE A 434 -2.28 -38.29 -10.88
C ILE A 434 -2.31 -39.79 -10.65
N GLN A 435 -1.33 -40.37 -9.98
CA GLN A 435 -1.33 -41.81 -9.62
C GLN A 435 -2.53 -42.18 -8.74
N MET A 436 -2.84 -41.31 -7.76
CA MET A 436 -3.97 -41.51 -6.86
C MET A 436 -5.31 -41.56 -7.62
N CYS A 437 -5.56 -40.64 -8.54
CA CYS A 437 -6.80 -40.59 -9.31
C CYS A 437 -6.77 -41.44 -10.62
N LYS A 438 -5.62 -41.99 -10.98
CA LYS A 438 -5.37 -42.78 -12.21
C LYS A 438 -5.81 -42.06 -13.49
N SER A 439 -5.65 -40.73 -13.54
CA SER A 439 -6.13 -39.92 -14.65
C SER A 439 -5.18 -38.76 -14.94
N GLU A 440 -4.46 -38.86 -16.06
CA GLU A 440 -3.62 -37.76 -16.57
C GLU A 440 -4.45 -36.51 -16.96
N ALA A 441 -5.71 -36.70 -17.36
CA ALA A 441 -6.62 -35.61 -17.70
C ALA A 441 -6.86 -34.65 -16.51
N MET A 442 -6.59 -35.07 -15.29
CA MET A 442 -6.72 -34.24 -14.08
C MET A 442 -5.53 -33.33 -13.82
N ARG A 443 -4.42 -33.44 -14.58
CA ARG A 443 -3.17 -32.67 -14.34
C ARG A 443 -3.41 -31.15 -14.25
N LEU A 444 -4.16 -30.59 -15.17
CA LEU A 444 -4.46 -29.16 -15.18
C LEU A 444 -5.29 -28.75 -13.96
N LEU A 445 -6.24 -29.57 -13.55
CA LEU A 445 -7.05 -29.32 -12.37
C LEU A 445 -6.17 -29.31 -11.10
N TRP A 446 -5.29 -30.29 -10.93
CA TRP A 446 -4.35 -30.35 -9.81
C TRP A 446 -3.38 -29.15 -9.81
N GLN A 447 -2.86 -28.75 -10.95
CA GLN A 447 -2.04 -27.54 -11.06
C GLN A 447 -2.82 -26.32 -10.61
N THR A 448 -4.11 -26.23 -10.93
CA THR A 448 -4.96 -25.11 -10.50
C THR A 448 -5.14 -25.11 -8.99
N GLN A 449 -5.38 -26.26 -8.37
CA GLN A 449 -5.51 -26.37 -6.91
C GLN A 449 -4.22 -26.00 -6.18
N ILE A 450 -3.07 -26.47 -6.67
CA ILE A 450 -1.75 -26.07 -6.13
C ILE A 450 -1.55 -24.56 -6.22
N ARG A 451 -1.93 -23.94 -7.35
CA ARG A 451 -1.85 -22.47 -7.51
C ARG A 451 -2.77 -21.73 -6.53
N ILE A 452 -3.97 -22.24 -6.29
CA ILE A 452 -4.90 -21.66 -5.30
C ILE A 452 -4.26 -21.73 -3.91
N LEU A 453 -3.78 -22.89 -3.49
CA LEU A 453 -3.17 -23.08 -2.18
C LEU A 453 -1.92 -22.21 -1.98
N LEU A 454 -1.09 -22.02 -3.02
CA LEU A 454 0.03 -21.09 -3.03
C LEU A 454 -0.43 -19.63 -2.92
N SER A 455 -1.45 -19.26 -3.68
CA SER A 455 -2.00 -17.88 -3.66
C SER A 455 -2.53 -17.51 -2.29
N GLU A 456 -3.15 -18.43 -1.60
CA GLU A 456 -3.73 -18.24 -0.27
C GLU A 456 -2.69 -18.39 0.86
N GLY A 457 -1.54 -18.99 0.58
CA GLY A 457 -0.47 -19.22 1.55
C GLY A 457 -0.70 -20.43 2.45
N LEU A 458 -1.57 -21.36 2.05
CA LEU A 458 -1.77 -22.64 2.73
C LEU A 458 -0.61 -23.60 2.47
N ILE A 459 -0.02 -23.51 1.28
CA ILE A 459 1.31 -24.02 0.98
C ILE A 459 2.22 -22.84 0.61
N ILE A 460 3.49 -22.97 0.90
CA ILE A 460 4.49 -21.91 0.71
C ILE A 460 5.71 -22.46 -0.02
N PRO A 461 6.45 -21.61 -0.77
CA PRO A 461 7.72 -22.01 -1.35
C PRO A 461 8.72 -22.38 -0.24
N ASN A 462 9.39 -23.51 -0.39
CA ASN A 462 10.42 -23.91 0.54
C ASN A 462 11.80 -23.43 0.06
N HIS A 463 12.25 -22.28 0.55
CA HIS A 463 13.60 -21.80 0.33
C HIS A 463 14.53 -22.32 1.42
N TYR A 464 15.36 -23.28 1.06
CA TYR A 464 16.24 -24.03 1.95
C TYR A 464 17.17 -23.23 2.85
N ASN A 465 17.27 -21.90 2.73
CA ASN A 465 18.38 -21.18 3.36
C ASN A 465 18.04 -19.94 4.20
N ASN A 466 16.80 -19.48 4.36
CA ASN A 466 16.68 -18.17 5.00
C ASN A 466 15.66 -17.97 6.13
N PHE A 467 14.62 -18.79 6.35
CA PHE A 467 13.62 -18.41 7.36
C PHE A 467 13.02 -19.55 8.22
N LEU A 468 12.99 -20.79 7.73
CA LEU A 468 12.49 -21.90 8.53
C LEU A 468 13.63 -22.88 8.73
N ASN A 469 14.19 -22.90 9.92
CA ASN A 469 15.11 -23.95 10.32
C ASN A 469 14.39 -25.30 10.12
N LEU A 470 14.91 -26.19 9.27
CA LEU A 470 14.37 -27.53 9.02
C LEU A 470 14.11 -28.28 10.33
N GLN A 471 14.87 -27.97 11.39
CA GLN A 471 14.72 -28.49 12.74
C GLN A 471 13.38 -28.07 13.40
N LEU A 472 12.87 -26.86 13.15
CA LEU A 472 11.58 -26.41 13.68
C LEU A 472 10.42 -27.12 12.97
N TRP A 473 10.55 -27.42 11.69
CA TRP A 473 9.56 -28.17 10.94
C TRP A 473 9.53 -29.64 11.40
N GLN A 474 10.70 -30.27 11.54
CA GLN A 474 10.83 -31.66 12.03
C GLN A 474 10.37 -31.83 13.49
N GLN A 475 10.54 -30.82 14.36
CA GLN A 475 10.04 -30.86 15.73
C GLN A 475 8.51 -30.70 15.83
N LYS A 476 7.89 -29.90 14.94
CA LYS A 476 6.42 -29.67 14.97
C LYS A 476 5.59 -30.76 14.29
N VAL A 477 6.20 -31.60 13.48
CA VAL A 477 5.53 -32.76 12.84
C VAL A 477 5.62 -34.02 13.73
N GLN A 478 6.48 -34.00 14.77
CA GLN A 478 6.64 -35.12 15.74
C GLN A 478 5.84 -34.92 17.03
N ASP A 479 5.32 -33.73 17.30
CA ASP A 479 4.34 -33.42 18.34
C ASP A 479 2.91 -33.36 17.77
#